data_cbda8c0770ae3938f6ca1b4c85c63723
#
_entry.id   cbda8c0770ae3938f6ca1b4c85c63723
#
_cell.length_a   1.000
_cell.length_b   1.000
_cell.length_c   1.000
_cell.angle_alpha   90.00
_cell.angle_beta   90.00
_cell.angle_gamma   90.00
#
_symmetry.space_group_name_H-M   'P 1'
#
loop_
_entity.id
_entity.type
_entity.pdbx_description
1 polymer ?
#
loop_
_entity_poly.entity_id
_entity_poly.type
_entity_poly.pdbx_seq_one_letter_code
_entity_poly.pdbx_strand_id
1 'polypeptide(L)'
;MVGSGAGKSACYIKPNILQLLGSYVITDPKGELYRETSGFLKANGYNVRVLNLVNPDYSDRYNPLAHIIDHTSVDIIAHTIVVGATKGQPTNDPFWDNTAKMLLKACIYYVISVLPVEEQNLSSCLNIIRAGGGDDTLFDKLFIDELKPEHPGRVQYENFKTAADKTMQSIIISTISKVETFDTPSMQRITTSNNFDFDELGNKKTAIFVITSAADSTYDFVSTIFFSQMLQKLYAQADANGGTLNHQVYFLLDEFANMGQIPDFNKKLSTTRSLGISISIVVQSLDQLEALYKDNYENIIGNCDTKLFLGSSSLKTCEYFQKSMGQTTINIRNKSVNKDKDEWQKQGVSVSMQKQGRDLMTIDELTRLDPNEEILLVRTLKPIKAKKAWYFKYHPMRDVARQYEIKDLSTMPKTDDVPVKIMDVREHIAKRERMAKERMQSFKEPEIEIPEIKEEPKKIIPKNENTNSTTLDLQAELEKKFDELFGDSSNH
;
A
#
# COMPACT_ATOMS: atom_id res chain seq x y z
N MET A 1 0.02 -2.54 -24.04
CA MET A 1 1.32 -1.88 -24.19
C MET A 1 1.23 -0.88 -25.31
N VAL A 2 1.63 0.35 -25.09
CA VAL A 2 1.14 1.43 -25.93
C VAL A 2 2.11 2.61 -25.90
N GLY A 3 2.58 3.04 -27.06
CA GLY A 3 3.30 4.30 -27.23
C GLY A 3 2.48 5.51 -26.78
N SER A 4 3.13 6.64 -26.47
CA SER A 4 2.44 7.90 -26.15
C SER A 4 1.50 8.29 -27.30
N GLY A 5 0.25 8.63 -27.01
CA GLY A 5 -0.75 9.03 -28.01
C GLY A 5 -1.46 7.88 -28.75
N ALA A 6 -1.16 6.61 -28.51
CA ALA A 6 -1.79 5.47 -29.21
C ALA A 6 -3.21 5.11 -28.72
N GLY A 7 -3.82 5.91 -27.85
CA GLY A 7 -5.24 5.80 -27.48
C GLY A 7 -5.55 4.93 -26.27
N LYS A 8 -4.61 4.68 -25.35
CA LYS A 8 -4.81 3.89 -24.11
C LYS A 8 -6.13 4.19 -23.42
N SER A 9 -6.27 5.44 -23.00
CA SER A 9 -7.44 5.90 -22.26
C SER A 9 -8.70 5.87 -23.15
N ALA A 10 -8.58 6.25 -24.43
CA ALA A 10 -9.73 6.39 -25.34
C ALA A 10 -10.24 5.05 -25.91
N CYS A 11 -9.39 4.03 -26.11
CA CYS A 11 -9.77 2.75 -26.70
C CYS A 11 -10.00 1.65 -25.68
N TYR A 12 -9.44 1.78 -24.47
CA TYR A 12 -9.50 0.72 -23.47
C TYR A 12 -10.12 1.20 -22.15
N ILE A 13 -9.52 2.19 -21.47
CA ILE A 13 -9.94 2.54 -20.11
C ILE A 13 -11.35 3.15 -20.10
N LYS A 14 -11.60 4.22 -20.87
CA LYS A 14 -12.92 4.87 -20.92
C LYS A 14 -14.04 3.92 -21.38
N PRO A 15 -13.87 3.10 -22.44
CA PRO A 15 -14.89 2.11 -22.79
C PRO A 15 -15.21 1.13 -21.65
N ASN A 16 -14.22 0.70 -20.86
CA ASN A 16 -14.46 -0.20 -19.73
C ASN A 16 -15.20 0.51 -18.60
N ILE A 17 -14.87 1.74 -18.25
CA ILE A 17 -15.58 2.52 -17.23
C ILE A 17 -17.06 2.74 -17.63
N LEU A 18 -17.31 3.09 -18.87
CA LEU A 18 -18.65 3.42 -19.38
C LEU A 18 -19.58 2.20 -19.46
N GLN A 19 -19.07 0.98 -19.31
CA GLN A 19 -19.88 -0.25 -19.26
C GLN A 19 -20.53 -0.50 -17.89
N LEU A 20 -20.10 0.14 -16.82
CA LEU A 20 -20.68 0.03 -15.45
C LEU A 20 -20.74 -1.41 -14.92
N LEU A 21 -19.72 -2.24 -15.18
CA LEU A 21 -19.70 -3.68 -14.91
C LEU A 21 -19.53 -4.02 -13.42
N GLY A 22 -18.92 -3.15 -12.62
CA GLY A 22 -18.65 -3.38 -11.20
C GLY A 22 -18.08 -2.13 -10.56
N SER A 23 -17.39 -2.27 -9.43
CA SER A 23 -16.62 -1.19 -8.83
C SER A 23 -15.32 -0.96 -9.60
N TYR A 24 -14.80 0.25 -9.54
CA TYR A 24 -13.60 0.65 -10.29
C TYR A 24 -12.54 1.28 -9.39
N VAL A 25 -11.29 0.93 -9.64
CA VAL A 25 -10.11 1.64 -9.13
C VAL A 25 -9.29 2.07 -10.33
N ILE A 26 -9.12 3.37 -10.50
CA ILE A 26 -8.62 3.95 -11.75
C ILE A 26 -7.42 4.84 -11.41
N THR A 27 -6.25 4.56 -12.00
CA THR A 27 -5.17 5.56 -12.01
C THR A 27 -5.37 6.53 -13.15
N ASP A 28 -5.17 7.81 -12.87
CA ASP A 28 -5.45 8.91 -13.80
C ASP A 28 -4.34 9.97 -13.74
N PRO A 29 -3.20 9.77 -14.43
CA PRO A 29 -2.04 10.65 -14.32
C PRO A 29 -2.30 12.12 -14.68
N LYS A 30 -3.39 12.42 -15.38
CA LYS A 30 -3.73 13.76 -15.85
C LYS A 30 -5.04 14.32 -15.30
N GLY A 31 -5.79 13.54 -14.54
CA GLY A 31 -7.14 13.90 -14.10
C GLY A 31 -8.18 13.95 -15.23
N GLU A 32 -7.83 13.44 -16.43
CA GLU A 32 -8.75 13.43 -17.58
C GLU A 32 -9.86 12.41 -17.41
N LEU A 33 -9.54 11.20 -16.90
CA LEU A 33 -10.51 10.14 -16.68
C LEU A 33 -11.55 10.55 -15.63
N TYR A 34 -11.10 11.18 -14.54
CA TYR A 34 -12.01 11.73 -13.54
C TYR A 34 -12.96 12.75 -14.14
N ARG A 35 -12.45 13.76 -14.87
CA ARG A 35 -13.26 14.81 -15.46
C ARG A 35 -14.30 14.27 -16.44
N GLU A 36 -13.93 13.30 -17.26
CA GLU A 36 -14.78 12.80 -18.34
C GLU A 36 -15.75 11.70 -17.90
N THR A 37 -15.50 10.98 -16.78
CA THR A 37 -16.31 9.81 -16.41
C THR A 37 -16.94 9.86 -15.03
N SER A 38 -16.42 10.67 -14.09
CA SER A 38 -16.94 10.68 -12.72
C SER A 38 -18.38 11.19 -12.62
N GLY A 39 -18.77 12.15 -13.44
CA GLY A 39 -20.16 12.64 -13.51
C GLY A 39 -21.14 11.57 -13.95
N PHE A 40 -20.76 10.77 -14.97
CA PHE A 40 -21.57 9.66 -15.43
C PHE A 40 -21.67 8.55 -14.38
N LEU A 41 -20.57 8.21 -13.71
CA LEU A 41 -20.57 7.23 -12.61
C LEU A 41 -21.50 7.68 -11.47
N LYS A 42 -21.41 8.94 -11.03
CA LYS A 42 -22.30 9.51 -10.00
C LYS A 42 -23.78 9.41 -10.42
N ALA A 43 -24.11 9.76 -11.67
CA ALA A 43 -25.47 9.67 -12.20
C ALA A 43 -26.02 8.23 -12.23
N ASN A 44 -25.13 7.21 -12.26
CA ASN A 44 -25.49 5.80 -12.21
C ASN A 44 -25.34 5.17 -10.82
N GLY A 45 -25.33 5.98 -9.77
CA GLY A 45 -25.38 5.53 -8.38
C GLY A 45 -24.05 5.05 -7.80
N TYR A 46 -22.92 5.43 -8.40
CA TYR A 46 -21.61 5.14 -7.84
C TYR A 46 -21.24 6.11 -6.73
N ASN A 47 -20.68 5.59 -5.64
CA ASN A 47 -19.90 6.39 -4.71
C ASN A 47 -18.54 6.69 -5.34
N VAL A 48 -18.33 7.95 -5.73
CA VAL A 48 -17.09 8.37 -6.42
C VAL A 48 -16.17 9.07 -5.43
N ARG A 49 -14.95 8.54 -5.29
CA ARG A 49 -13.87 9.07 -4.47
C ARG A 49 -12.66 9.43 -5.32
N VAL A 50 -11.86 10.38 -4.85
CA VAL A 50 -10.64 10.77 -5.56
C VAL A 50 -9.50 11.02 -4.58
N LEU A 51 -8.39 10.33 -4.76
CA LEU A 51 -7.11 10.63 -4.12
C LEU A 51 -6.28 11.43 -5.13
N ASN A 52 -6.11 12.72 -4.89
CA ASN A 52 -5.40 13.61 -5.81
C ASN A 52 -4.05 14.01 -5.20
N LEU A 53 -2.99 13.35 -5.64
CA LEU A 53 -1.62 13.62 -5.19
C LEU A 53 -0.92 14.72 -6.02
N VAL A 54 -1.54 15.18 -7.12
CA VAL A 54 -1.05 16.31 -7.93
C VAL A 54 -1.51 17.63 -7.33
N ASN A 55 -2.76 17.69 -6.91
CA ASN A 55 -3.32 18.86 -6.23
C ASN A 55 -4.09 18.40 -4.98
N PRO A 56 -3.37 18.22 -3.84
CA PRO A 56 -3.95 17.70 -2.62
C PRO A 56 -5.09 18.53 -2.02
N ASP A 57 -5.21 19.80 -2.38
CA ASP A 57 -6.31 20.66 -1.92
C ASP A 57 -7.68 20.24 -2.51
N TYR A 58 -7.66 19.49 -3.60
CA TYR A 58 -8.83 18.90 -4.28
C TYR A 58 -8.77 17.37 -4.23
N SER A 59 -8.87 16.81 -3.02
CA SER A 59 -8.77 15.37 -2.76
C SER A 59 -9.72 14.94 -1.66
N ASP A 60 -10.18 13.69 -1.71
CA ASP A 60 -10.61 12.99 -0.51
C ASP A 60 -9.40 12.72 0.39
N ARG A 61 -9.64 12.50 1.67
CA ARG A 61 -8.61 12.35 2.69
C ARG A 61 -8.33 10.88 2.93
N TYR A 62 -7.06 10.54 2.96
CA TYR A 62 -6.57 9.19 3.16
C TYR A 62 -5.53 9.16 4.28
N ASN A 63 -5.92 8.66 5.43
CA ASN A 63 -5.01 8.39 6.54
C ASN A 63 -4.58 6.92 6.50
N PRO A 64 -3.30 6.61 6.22
CA PRO A 64 -2.82 5.23 6.18
C PRO A 64 -3.03 4.47 7.50
N LEU A 65 -3.00 5.16 8.65
CA LEU A 65 -3.15 4.51 9.95
C LEU A 65 -4.60 4.05 10.20
N ALA A 66 -5.58 4.67 9.57
CA ALA A 66 -6.99 4.25 9.66
C ALA A 66 -7.30 2.91 8.97
N HIS A 67 -6.38 2.40 8.14
CA HIS A 67 -6.53 1.15 7.39
C HIS A 67 -5.63 0.02 7.89
N ILE A 68 -5.06 0.14 9.08
CA ILE A 68 -4.29 -0.93 9.70
C ILE A 68 -5.24 -2.01 10.19
N ILE A 69 -5.08 -3.24 9.70
CA ILE A 69 -5.88 -4.41 10.10
C ILE A 69 -5.07 -5.41 10.93
N ASP A 70 -3.75 -5.40 10.78
CA ASP A 70 -2.83 -6.34 11.44
C ASP A 70 -1.40 -5.78 11.52
N HIS A 71 -0.51 -6.56 12.11
CA HIS A 71 0.92 -6.22 12.20
C HIS A 71 1.60 -6.08 10.83
N THR A 72 1.12 -6.84 9.82
CA THR A 72 1.65 -6.78 8.45
C THR A 72 1.37 -5.42 7.82
N SER A 73 0.21 -4.83 8.11
CA SER A 73 -0.13 -3.48 7.65
C SER A 73 0.87 -2.42 8.15
N VAL A 74 1.29 -2.52 9.41
CA VAL A 74 2.32 -1.63 10.00
C VAL A 74 3.67 -1.82 9.31
N ASP A 75 4.06 -3.07 9.06
CA ASP A 75 5.30 -3.39 8.34
C ASP A 75 5.30 -2.83 6.91
N ILE A 76 4.19 -2.97 6.18
CA ILE A 76 4.03 -2.43 4.83
C ILE A 76 4.16 -0.90 4.84
N ILE A 77 3.50 -0.20 5.74
CA ILE A 77 3.58 1.26 5.84
C ILE A 77 5.02 1.69 6.10
N ALA A 78 5.64 1.16 7.16
CA ALA A 78 6.99 1.53 7.55
C ALA A 78 8.03 1.20 6.46
N HIS A 79 7.94 0.02 5.84
CA HIS A 79 8.81 -0.38 4.75
C HIS A 79 8.64 0.52 3.53
N THR A 80 7.40 0.78 3.11
CA THR A 80 7.12 1.58 1.90
C THR A 80 7.57 3.03 2.08
N ILE A 81 7.41 3.62 3.26
CA ILE A 81 7.90 4.97 3.55
C ILE A 81 9.44 5.01 3.47
N VAL A 82 10.11 4.07 4.15
CA VAL A 82 11.59 4.06 4.22
C VAL A 82 12.20 3.81 2.85
N VAL A 83 11.69 2.85 2.07
CA VAL A 83 12.18 2.52 0.73
C VAL A 83 11.76 3.58 -0.30
N GLY A 84 10.55 4.11 -0.18
CA GLY A 84 10.04 5.16 -1.07
C GLY A 84 10.87 6.44 -1.00
N ALA A 85 11.32 6.82 0.19
CA ALA A 85 12.19 7.98 0.39
C ALA A 85 13.55 7.85 -0.34
N THR A 86 14.03 6.63 -0.56
CA THR A 86 15.27 6.36 -1.31
C THR A 86 15.02 6.13 -2.81
N LYS A 87 13.82 6.41 -3.31
CA LYS A 87 13.38 6.16 -4.69
C LYS A 87 13.64 4.72 -5.15
N GLY A 88 13.50 3.77 -4.25
CA GLY A 88 13.72 2.35 -4.53
C GLY A 88 15.19 1.94 -4.73
N GLN A 89 16.13 2.86 -4.53
CA GLN A 89 17.55 2.51 -4.51
C GLN A 89 17.91 1.95 -3.13
N PRO A 90 18.48 0.73 -3.03
CA PRO A 90 18.95 0.23 -1.76
C PRO A 90 20.05 1.15 -1.22
N THR A 91 19.97 1.48 0.05
CA THR A 91 21.09 2.13 0.74
C THR A 91 22.30 1.16 0.77
N ASN A 92 23.50 1.70 0.71
CA ASN A 92 24.73 0.89 0.75
C ASN A 92 24.86 0.10 2.06
N ASP A 93 24.13 0.49 3.11
CA ASP A 93 24.08 -0.19 4.41
C ASP A 93 22.63 -0.36 4.87
N PRO A 94 22.09 -1.60 4.89
CA PRO A 94 20.74 -1.90 5.35
C PRO A 94 20.47 -1.53 6.81
N PHE A 95 21.51 -1.29 7.60
CA PHE A 95 21.40 -0.90 9.01
C PHE A 95 20.52 0.34 9.19
N TRP A 96 20.74 1.38 8.39
CA TRP A 96 20.00 2.66 8.47
C TRP A 96 18.51 2.50 8.16
N ASP A 97 18.19 1.71 7.14
CA ASP A 97 16.81 1.45 6.77
C ASP A 97 16.09 0.57 7.80
N ASN A 98 16.78 -0.42 8.34
CA ASN A 98 16.20 -1.32 9.33
C ASN A 98 15.93 -0.60 10.66
N THR A 99 16.87 0.20 11.12
CA THR A 99 16.71 0.99 12.36
C THR A 99 15.66 2.09 12.22
N ALA A 100 15.59 2.77 11.07
CA ALA A 100 14.52 3.71 10.76
C ALA A 100 13.13 3.04 10.75
N LYS A 101 13.03 1.83 10.18
CA LYS A 101 11.78 1.05 10.22
C LYS A 101 11.38 0.67 11.65
N MET A 102 12.31 0.25 12.50
CA MET A 102 12.02 -0.07 13.89
C MET A 102 11.44 1.14 14.64
N LEU A 103 12.08 2.31 14.51
CA LEU A 103 11.61 3.53 15.15
C LEU A 103 10.23 3.95 14.61
N LEU A 104 10.03 3.93 13.30
CA LEU A 104 8.74 4.29 12.70
C LEU A 104 7.63 3.32 13.13
N LYS A 105 7.90 2.02 13.18
CA LYS A 105 6.95 1.02 13.69
C LYS A 105 6.60 1.26 15.15
N ALA A 106 7.59 1.57 16.01
CA ALA A 106 7.34 1.92 17.40
C ALA A 106 6.37 3.10 17.51
N CYS A 107 6.61 4.18 16.72
CA CYS A 107 5.75 5.35 16.72
C CYS A 107 4.34 5.02 16.19
N ILE A 108 4.21 4.23 15.11
CA ILE A 108 2.90 3.85 14.58
C ILE A 108 2.10 3.06 15.63
N TYR A 109 2.70 2.03 16.25
CA TYR A 109 2.04 1.25 17.30
C TYR A 109 1.63 2.10 18.49
N TYR A 110 2.48 3.04 18.92
CA TYR A 110 2.14 3.97 20.00
C TYR A 110 0.94 4.84 19.63
N VAL A 111 1.00 5.50 18.47
CA VAL A 111 -0.03 6.44 18.00
C VAL A 111 -1.40 5.76 17.88
N ILE A 112 -1.48 4.56 17.31
CA ILE A 112 -2.77 3.86 17.16
C ILE A 112 -3.31 3.26 18.46
N SER A 113 -2.46 3.05 19.48
CA SER A 113 -2.88 2.42 20.72
C SER A 113 -3.19 3.43 21.83
N VAL A 114 -2.55 4.59 21.83
CA VAL A 114 -2.57 5.54 22.95
C VAL A 114 -3.31 6.83 22.63
N LEU A 115 -3.20 7.33 21.39
CA LEU A 115 -3.76 8.62 21.04
C LEU A 115 -5.25 8.53 20.66
N PRO A 116 -6.01 9.62 20.82
CA PRO A 116 -7.36 9.72 20.29
C PRO A 116 -7.34 9.61 18.75
N VAL A 117 -8.43 9.08 18.18
CA VAL A 117 -8.53 8.76 16.73
C VAL A 117 -8.15 9.94 15.83
N GLU A 118 -8.49 11.17 16.24
CA GLU A 118 -8.20 12.38 15.47
C GLU A 118 -6.70 12.72 15.39
N GLU A 119 -5.89 12.20 16.31
CA GLU A 119 -4.44 12.38 16.36
C GLU A 119 -3.68 11.16 15.84
N GLN A 120 -4.38 10.08 15.47
CA GLN A 120 -3.79 8.85 14.91
C GLN A 120 -3.39 9.05 13.45
N ASN A 121 -2.26 9.70 13.21
CA ASN A 121 -1.74 9.99 11.87
C ASN A 121 -0.21 10.01 11.83
N LEU A 122 0.35 10.00 10.63
CA LEU A 122 1.81 9.96 10.41
C LEU A 122 2.51 11.26 10.84
N SER A 123 1.82 12.40 10.83
CA SER A 123 2.38 13.66 11.35
C SER A 123 2.58 13.60 12.87
N SER A 124 1.71 12.92 13.60
CA SER A 124 1.92 12.64 15.03
C SER A 124 3.13 11.73 15.26
N CYS A 125 3.33 10.70 14.42
CA CYS A 125 4.55 9.89 14.46
C CYS A 125 5.81 10.74 14.24
N LEU A 126 5.78 11.66 13.27
CA LEU A 126 6.91 12.56 12.99
C LEU A 126 7.20 13.49 14.16
N ASN A 127 6.18 14.01 14.84
CA ASN A 127 6.36 14.85 16.03
C ASN A 127 7.00 14.07 17.19
N ILE A 128 6.63 12.80 17.39
CA ILE A 128 7.28 11.91 18.36
C ILE A 128 8.77 11.75 18.02
N ILE A 129 9.09 11.45 16.77
CA ILE A 129 10.49 11.28 16.31
C ILE A 129 11.30 12.56 16.50
N ARG A 130 10.75 13.72 16.19
CA ARG A 130 11.40 15.03 16.38
C ARG A 130 11.62 15.37 17.84
N ALA A 131 10.63 15.13 18.68
CA ALA A 131 10.72 15.39 20.10
C ALA A 131 11.84 14.55 20.75
N GLY A 132 11.90 13.24 20.44
CA GLY A 132 12.95 12.35 20.90
C GLY A 132 14.34 12.68 20.31
N GLY A 133 14.40 13.29 19.14
CA GLY A 133 15.66 13.83 18.57
C GLY A 133 16.21 15.03 19.33
N GLY A 134 15.35 15.81 19.97
CA GLY A 134 15.76 16.92 20.85
C GLY A 134 16.04 16.51 22.30
N ASP A 135 15.36 15.47 22.78
CA ASP A 135 15.48 14.94 24.13
C ASP A 135 15.07 13.45 24.10
N ASP A 136 16.06 12.58 24.15
CA ASP A 136 15.88 11.12 24.06
C ASP A 136 15.13 10.53 25.27
N THR A 137 15.13 11.22 26.41
CA THR A 137 14.34 10.82 27.59
C THR A 137 12.84 10.83 27.32
N LEU A 138 12.37 11.61 26.33
CA LEU A 138 10.97 11.63 25.92
C LEU A 138 10.53 10.30 25.29
N PHE A 139 11.43 9.62 24.57
CA PHE A 139 11.13 8.28 24.06
C PHE A 139 10.89 7.28 25.19
N ASP A 140 11.74 7.29 26.23
CA ASP A 140 11.56 6.39 27.37
C ASP A 140 10.23 6.68 28.07
N LYS A 141 9.86 7.94 28.29
CA LYS A 141 8.56 8.31 28.86
C LYS A 141 7.37 7.77 28.04
N LEU A 142 7.44 7.83 26.70
CA LEU A 142 6.35 7.35 25.84
C LEU A 142 6.35 5.82 25.73
N PHE A 143 7.50 5.21 25.46
CA PHE A 143 7.53 3.79 25.09
C PHE A 143 7.76 2.85 26.27
N ILE A 144 8.49 3.31 27.33
CA ILE A 144 8.79 2.47 28.50
C ILE A 144 7.78 2.71 29.60
N ASP A 145 7.48 3.98 29.94
CA ASP A 145 6.63 4.30 31.08
C ASP A 145 5.13 4.13 30.76
N GLU A 146 4.72 4.33 29.50
CA GLU A 146 3.31 4.27 29.11
C GLU A 146 2.88 2.92 28.53
N LEU A 147 3.78 2.16 27.93
CA LEU A 147 3.45 0.90 27.27
C LEU A 147 3.88 -0.30 28.13
N LYS A 148 3.04 -1.33 28.14
CA LYS A 148 3.39 -2.61 28.77
C LYS A 148 4.59 -3.28 28.07
N PRO A 149 5.38 -4.11 28.77
CA PRO A 149 6.57 -4.78 28.19
C PRO A 149 6.27 -5.58 26.92
N GLU A 150 5.11 -6.24 26.86
CA GLU A 150 4.67 -7.05 25.70
C GLU A 150 4.09 -6.24 24.55
N HIS A 151 3.93 -4.93 24.72
CA HIS A 151 3.32 -4.07 23.68
C HIS A 151 4.24 -3.95 22.45
N PRO A 152 3.73 -4.17 21.21
CA PRO A 152 4.56 -4.17 20.01
C PRO A 152 5.37 -2.87 19.82
N GLY A 153 4.80 -1.72 20.18
CA GLY A 153 5.49 -0.43 20.11
C GLY A 153 6.70 -0.37 21.03
N ARG A 154 6.58 -0.86 22.27
CA ARG A 154 7.68 -0.94 23.21
C ARG A 154 8.78 -1.90 22.73
N VAL A 155 8.42 -3.09 22.28
CA VAL A 155 9.37 -4.07 21.72
C VAL A 155 10.16 -3.48 20.55
N GLN A 156 9.50 -2.79 19.62
CA GLN A 156 10.18 -2.14 18.48
C GLN A 156 11.11 -1.00 18.95
N TYR A 157 10.71 -0.24 19.95
CA TYR A 157 11.54 0.81 20.52
C TYR A 157 12.78 0.26 21.24
N GLU A 158 12.62 -0.79 22.06
CA GLU A 158 13.75 -1.46 22.75
C GLU A 158 14.75 -2.04 21.76
N ASN A 159 14.27 -2.66 20.65
CA ASN A 159 15.11 -3.11 19.55
C ASN A 159 15.85 -1.95 18.86
N PHE A 160 15.15 -0.83 18.60
CA PHE A 160 15.75 0.38 18.07
C PHE A 160 16.82 0.93 19.03
N LYS A 161 16.51 1.07 20.32
CA LYS A 161 17.42 1.60 21.33
C LYS A 161 18.70 0.77 21.44
N THR A 162 18.58 -0.56 21.41
CA THR A 162 19.72 -1.49 21.41
C THR A 162 20.59 -1.34 20.15
N ALA A 163 19.98 -1.21 18.98
CA ALA A 163 20.71 -1.06 17.71
C ALA A 163 21.33 0.34 17.55
N ALA A 164 20.67 1.37 18.09
CA ALA A 164 21.02 2.76 17.84
C ALA A 164 22.22 3.24 18.69
N ASP A 165 22.32 2.83 19.96
CA ASP A 165 23.37 3.21 20.94
C ASP A 165 24.04 4.57 20.59
N LYS A 166 25.30 4.56 20.14
CA LYS A 166 26.07 5.75 19.81
C LYS A 166 25.63 6.49 18.55
N THR A 167 24.80 5.86 17.70
CA THR A 167 24.35 6.42 16.41
C THR A 167 22.91 6.93 16.45
N MET A 168 22.25 6.94 17.62
CA MET A 168 20.83 7.28 17.78
C MET A 168 20.43 8.58 17.08
N GLN A 169 21.17 9.67 17.29
CA GLN A 169 20.89 10.98 16.69
C GLN A 169 20.94 10.94 15.15
N SER A 170 21.93 10.24 14.61
CA SER A 170 22.06 10.10 13.15
C SER A 170 20.90 9.29 12.54
N ILE A 171 20.45 8.24 13.23
CA ILE A 171 19.29 7.44 12.79
C ILE A 171 18.01 8.27 12.85
N ILE A 172 17.81 9.06 13.92
CA ILE A 172 16.65 9.94 14.07
C ILE A 172 16.60 10.95 12.92
N ILE A 173 17.72 11.64 12.62
CA ILE A 173 17.82 12.60 11.50
C ILE A 173 17.51 11.88 10.17
N SER A 174 18.09 10.70 9.93
CA SER A 174 17.80 9.90 8.75
C SER A 174 16.31 9.49 8.65
N THR A 175 15.70 9.18 9.78
CA THR A 175 14.27 8.82 9.82
C THR A 175 13.39 10.03 9.55
N ILE A 176 13.70 11.19 10.14
CA ILE A 176 12.99 12.45 9.88
C ILE A 176 12.99 12.75 8.37
N SER A 177 14.17 12.68 7.72
CA SER A 177 14.27 12.99 6.29
C SER A 177 13.43 12.05 5.40
N LYS A 178 13.14 10.83 5.86
CA LYS A 178 12.29 9.86 5.14
C LYS A 178 10.80 10.11 5.34
N VAL A 179 10.41 10.75 6.43
CA VAL A 179 9.01 10.99 6.81
C VAL A 179 8.58 12.44 6.58
N GLU A 180 9.54 13.38 6.39
CA GLU A 180 9.27 14.83 6.27
C GLU A 180 8.28 15.22 5.17
N THR A 181 8.12 14.36 4.15
CA THR A 181 7.14 14.56 3.08
C THR A 181 5.70 14.69 3.63
N PHE A 182 5.38 14.02 4.75
CA PHE A 182 4.08 14.12 5.41
C PHE A 182 3.89 15.42 6.20
N ASP A 183 4.92 16.24 6.34
CA ASP A 183 4.89 17.49 7.11
C ASP A 183 4.49 18.70 6.27
N THR A 184 4.41 18.53 4.95
CA THR A 184 3.91 19.61 4.09
C THR A 184 2.43 19.89 4.40
N PRO A 185 2.00 21.17 4.46
CA PRO A 185 0.61 21.51 4.79
C PRO A 185 -0.44 20.77 3.95
N SER A 186 -0.15 20.59 2.65
CA SER A 186 -1.03 19.87 1.74
C SER A 186 -1.15 18.38 2.08
N MET A 187 -0.01 17.72 2.40
CA MET A 187 -0.02 16.32 2.79
C MET A 187 -0.64 16.10 4.17
N GLN A 188 -0.40 16.98 5.12
CA GLN A 188 -1.08 16.94 6.42
C GLN A 188 -2.60 16.96 6.25
N ARG A 189 -3.14 17.88 5.41
CA ARG A 189 -4.59 17.96 5.17
C ARG A 189 -5.20 16.67 4.64
N ILE A 190 -4.52 15.94 3.75
CA ILE A 190 -5.06 14.71 3.19
C ILE A 190 -4.76 13.46 4.02
N THR A 191 -3.71 13.46 4.88
CA THR A 191 -3.27 12.25 5.60
C THR A 191 -3.58 12.22 7.10
N THR A 192 -4.09 13.31 7.68
CA THR A 192 -4.43 13.33 9.11
C THR A 192 -5.84 12.83 9.42
N SER A 193 -6.72 12.78 8.44
CA SER A 193 -8.06 12.22 8.59
C SER A 193 -8.40 11.32 7.41
N ASN A 194 -9.50 10.56 7.50
CA ASN A 194 -9.84 9.53 6.52
C ASN A 194 -11.33 9.60 6.14
N ASN A 195 -11.63 9.52 4.85
CA ASN A 195 -12.97 9.33 4.31
C ASN A 195 -13.03 8.28 3.19
N PHE A 196 -11.99 7.47 3.03
CA PHE A 196 -12.04 6.25 2.25
C PHE A 196 -12.53 5.08 3.10
N ASP A 197 -13.46 4.32 2.55
CA ASP A 197 -13.85 3.01 3.06
C ASP A 197 -13.62 1.96 1.96
N PHE A 198 -12.57 1.15 2.10
CA PHE A 198 -12.23 0.13 1.12
C PHE A 198 -13.22 -1.05 1.10
N ASP A 199 -14.00 -1.24 2.17
CA ASP A 199 -15.04 -2.27 2.21
C ASP A 199 -16.18 -1.95 1.23
N GLU A 200 -16.40 -0.69 0.88
CA GLU A 200 -17.41 -0.31 -0.10
C GLU A 200 -17.12 -0.86 -1.50
N LEU A 201 -15.83 -0.99 -1.89
CA LEU A 201 -15.46 -1.48 -3.23
C LEU A 201 -16.02 -2.88 -3.53
N GLY A 202 -15.96 -3.80 -2.58
CA GLY A 202 -16.45 -5.17 -2.77
C GLY A 202 -17.93 -5.37 -2.44
N ASN A 203 -18.62 -4.33 -1.93
CA ASN A 203 -20.02 -4.43 -1.48
C ASN A 203 -20.99 -3.49 -2.20
N LYS A 204 -20.51 -2.37 -2.74
CA LYS A 204 -21.32 -1.31 -3.37
C LYS A 204 -20.67 -0.83 -4.65
N LYS A 205 -21.47 -0.23 -5.54
CA LYS A 205 -20.94 0.46 -6.72
C LYS A 205 -20.08 1.64 -6.29
N THR A 206 -18.76 1.45 -6.32
CA THR A 206 -17.77 2.46 -5.89
C THR A 206 -16.76 2.68 -7.01
N ALA A 207 -16.35 3.92 -7.23
CA ALA A 207 -15.28 4.26 -8.15
C ALA A 207 -14.26 5.16 -7.45
N ILE A 208 -13.01 4.70 -7.39
CA ILE A 208 -11.89 5.43 -6.81
C ILE A 208 -10.96 5.86 -7.92
N PHE A 209 -10.72 7.17 -8.03
CA PHE A 209 -9.71 7.74 -8.92
C PHE A 209 -8.47 8.10 -8.12
N VAL A 210 -7.31 7.68 -8.60
CA VAL A 210 -6.01 8.02 -8.01
C VAL A 210 -5.24 8.84 -9.02
N ILE A 211 -5.14 10.16 -8.76
CA ILE A 211 -4.45 11.10 -9.62
C ILE A 211 -3.02 11.25 -9.13
N THR A 212 -2.06 10.73 -9.89
CA THR A 212 -0.61 10.75 -9.60
C THR A 212 0.12 11.61 -10.62
N SER A 213 1.25 12.20 -10.24
CA SER A 213 2.06 12.98 -11.18
C SER A 213 2.82 12.06 -12.13
N ALA A 214 2.81 12.38 -13.43
CA ALA A 214 3.69 11.73 -14.40
C ALA A 214 5.11 12.33 -14.43
N ALA A 215 5.31 13.49 -13.81
CA ALA A 215 6.57 14.24 -13.86
C ALA A 215 7.33 14.22 -12.53
N ASP A 216 6.66 13.94 -11.42
CA ASP A 216 7.24 14.00 -10.08
C ASP A 216 6.85 12.76 -9.28
N SER A 217 7.85 12.05 -8.75
CA SER A 217 7.71 10.82 -7.97
C SER A 217 7.63 11.04 -6.45
N THR A 218 7.56 12.29 -6.00
CA THR A 218 7.62 12.64 -4.56
C THR A 218 6.55 11.93 -3.72
N TYR A 219 5.36 11.72 -4.27
CA TYR A 219 4.23 11.11 -3.57
C TYR A 219 3.90 9.68 -4.03
N ASP A 220 4.75 9.04 -4.85
CA ASP A 220 4.50 7.69 -5.35
C ASP A 220 4.36 6.66 -4.23
N PHE A 221 5.11 6.83 -3.14
CA PHE A 221 5.03 5.95 -1.98
C PHE A 221 3.65 6.00 -1.28
N VAL A 222 2.96 7.17 -1.31
CA VAL A 222 1.60 7.30 -0.78
C VAL A 222 0.63 6.44 -1.60
N SER A 223 0.73 6.52 -2.93
CA SER A 223 -0.07 5.65 -3.81
C SER A 223 0.25 4.18 -3.61
N THR A 224 1.53 3.82 -3.40
CA THR A 224 1.94 2.44 -3.12
C THR A 224 1.32 1.91 -1.83
N ILE A 225 1.31 2.69 -0.74
CA ILE A 225 0.64 2.32 0.52
C ILE A 225 -0.86 2.16 0.28
N PHE A 226 -1.48 3.13 -0.40
CA PHE A 226 -2.91 3.14 -0.72
C PHE A 226 -3.35 1.87 -1.45
N PHE A 227 -2.67 1.49 -2.53
CA PHE A 227 -2.97 0.27 -3.28
C PHE A 227 -2.68 -0.99 -2.49
N SER A 228 -1.61 -1.01 -1.70
CA SER A 228 -1.25 -2.17 -0.86
C SER A 228 -2.31 -2.45 0.19
N GLN A 229 -2.78 -1.42 0.89
CA GLN A 229 -3.82 -1.52 1.92
C GLN A 229 -5.19 -1.86 1.32
N MET A 230 -5.54 -1.24 0.18
CA MET A 230 -6.77 -1.54 -0.54
C MET A 230 -6.82 -3.01 -0.96
N LEU A 231 -5.76 -3.52 -1.58
CA LEU A 231 -5.68 -4.93 -1.95
C LEU A 231 -5.76 -5.84 -0.72
N GLN A 232 -5.01 -5.53 0.36
CA GLN A 232 -5.06 -6.31 1.60
C GLN A 232 -6.49 -6.36 2.17
N LYS A 233 -7.20 -5.23 2.16
CA LYS A 233 -8.58 -5.16 2.64
C LYS A 233 -9.55 -5.95 1.77
N LEU A 234 -9.42 -5.87 0.44
CA LEU A 234 -10.24 -6.64 -0.49
C LEU A 234 -10.00 -8.16 -0.36
N TYR A 235 -8.76 -8.58 -0.10
CA TYR A 235 -8.45 -9.98 0.20
C TYR A 235 -9.14 -10.44 1.48
N ALA A 236 -8.99 -9.70 2.57
CA ALA A 236 -9.65 -10.01 3.84
C ALA A 236 -11.18 -10.05 3.70
N GLN A 237 -11.77 -9.15 2.90
CA GLN A 237 -13.19 -9.13 2.61
C GLN A 237 -13.66 -10.36 1.80
N ALA A 238 -12.89 -10.74 0.78
CA ALA A 238 -13.19 -11.93 -0.02
C ALA A 238 -13.11 -13.20 0.84
N ASP A 239 -12.10 -13.32 1.70
CA ASP A 239 -11.97 -14.44 2.64
C ASP A 239 -13.16 -14.51 3.60
N ALA A 240 -13.58 -13.38 4.15
CA ALA A 240 -14.76 -13.30 5.03
C ALA A 240 -16.08 -13.66 4.30
N ASN A 241 -16.15 -13.43 2.99
CA ASN A 241 -17.31 -13.73 2.14
C ASN A 241 -17.26 -15.13 1.51
N GLY A 242 -16.42 -16.04 1.97
CA GLY A 242 -16.32 -17.41 1.46
C GLY A 242 -15.50 -17.55 0.18
N GLY A 243 -14.55 -16.66 -0.06
CA GLY A 243 -13.54 -16.76 -1.12
C GLY A 243 -13.76 -15.85 -2.32
N THR A 244 -14.79 -14.98 -2.32
CA THR A 244 -15.02 -14.02 -3.40
C THR A 244 -15.71 -12.75 -2.90
N LEU A 245 -15.51 -11.63 -3.60
CA LEU A 245 -16.20 -10.38 -3.33
C LEU A 245 -17.66 -10.43 -3.81
N ASN A 246 -18.56 -9.72 -3.12
CA ASN A 246 -19.96 -9.58 -3.51
C ASN A 246 -20.14 -8.77 -4.80
N HIS A 247 -19.27 -7.75 -4.97
CA HIS A 247 -19.17 -6.96 -6.20
C HIS A 247 -17.79 -7.14 -6.83
N GLN A 248 -17.76 -7.38 -8.14
CA GLN A 248 -16.50 -7.45 -8.88
C GLN A 248 -15.81 -6.08 -8.89
N VAL A 249 -14.50 -6.07 -8.67
CA VAL A 249 -13.67 -4.85 -8.65
C VAL A 249 -12.71 -4.86 -9.83
N TYR A 250 -12.77 -3.80 -10.65
CA TYR A 250 -11.91 -3.61 -11.81
C TYR A 250 -10.84 -2.54 -11.51
N PHE A 251 -9.59 -2.96 -11.48
CA PHE A 251 -8.44 -2.06 -11.44
C PHE A 251 -8.05 -1.72 -12.87
N LEU A 252 -8.12 -0.45 -13.22
CA LEU A 252 -7.71 0.10 -14.52
C LEU A 252 -6.50 1.01 -14.29
N LEU A 253 -5.31 0.42 -14.31
CA LEU A 253 -4.07 1.06 -13.88
C LEU A 253 -3.37 1.69 -15.09
N ASP A 254 -3.75 2.94 -15.45
CA ASP A 254 -3.07 3.70 -16.51
C ASP A 254 -1.70 4.19 -16.02
N GLU A 255 -0.71 4.09 -16.88
CA GLU A 255 0.68 4.41 -16.57
C GLU A 255 1.20 3.73 -15.28
N PHE A 256 0.93 2.44 -15.16
CA PHE A 256 1.24 1.62 -13.97
C PHE A 256 2.67 1.78 -13.46
N ALA A 257 3.63 2.03 -14.33
CA ALA A 257 5.03 2.24 -13.95
C ALA A 257 5.26 3.49 -13.08
N ASN A 258 4.32 4.44 -13.07
CA ASN A 258 4.41 5.68 -12.30
C ASN A 258 3.81 5.58 -10.88
N MET A 259 3.35 4.38 -10.47
CA MET A 259 2.69 4.19 -9.17
C MET A 259 3.63 3.75 -8.05
N GLY A 260 4.93 3.56 -8.35
CA GLY A 260 5.85 2.87 -7.44
C GLY A 260 5.64 1.35 -7.42
N GLN A 261 6.53 0.65 -6.73
CA GLN A 261 6.49 -0.80 -6.64
C GLN A 261 5.54 -1.26 -5.54
N ILE A 262 4.41 -1.88 -5.90
CA ILE A 262 3.50 -2.50 -4.94
C ILE A 262 4.14 -3.79 -4.39
N PRO A 263 4.32 -3.93 -3.06
CA PRO A 263 4.91 -5.13 -2.45
C PRO A 263 4.13 -6.40 -2.79
N ASP A 264 4.85 -7.47 -3.11
CA ASP A 264 4.30 -8.80 -3.46
C ASP A 264 3.24 -8.80 -4.58
N PHE A 265 3.27 -7.81 -5.48
CA PHE A 265 2.26 -7.63 -6.52
C PHE A 265 2.11 -8.84 -7.44
N ASN A 266 3.21 -9.51 -7.79
CA ASN A 266 3.20 -10.73 -8.60
C ASN A 266 2.43 -11.88 -7.94
N LYS A 267 2.57 -12.05 -6.61
CA LYS A 267 1.84 -13.08 -5.84
C LYS A 267 0.35 -12.71 -5.78
N LYS A 268 0.05 -11.45 -5.48
CA LYS A 268 -1.33 -10.95 -5.46
C LYS A 268 -2.00 -11.16 -6.81
N LEU A 269 -1.37 -10.76 -7.90
CA LEU A 269 -1.92 -10.87 -9.25
C LEU A 269 -2.33 -12.31 -9.63
N SER A 270 -1.61 -13.32 -9.15
CA SER A 270 -1.91 -14.73 -9.45
C SER A 270 -3.23 -15.24 -8.84
N THR A 271 -3.73 -14.60 -7.78
CA THR A 271 -4.91 -15.05 -7.01
C THR A 271 -6.13 -14.14 -7.16
N THR A 272 -5.96 -12.90 -7.66
CA THR A 272 -7.03 -11.89 -7.76
C THR A 272 -8.26 -12.36 -8.52
N ARG A 273 -8.08 -13.17 -9.57
CA ARG A 273 -9.18 -13.65 -10.41
C ARG A 273 -10.23 -14.45 -9.62
N SER A 274 -9.80 -15.36 -8.75
CA SER A 274 -10.73 -16.18 -7.93
C SER A 274 -11.49 -15.32 -6.91
N LEU A 275 -10.92 -14.19 -6.50
CA LEU A 275 -11.52 -13.30 -5.52
C LEU A 275 -12.53 -12.31 -6.13
N GLY A 276 -12.74 -12.29 -7.44
CA GLY A 276 -13.59 -11.31 -8.11
C GLY A 276 -12.88 -9.96 -8.36
N ILE A 277 -11.55 -9.97 -8.40
CA ILE A 277 -10.74 -8.78 -8.68
C ILE A 277 -10.11 -8.94 -10.07
N SER A 278 -10.36 -7.98 -10.96
CA SER A 278 -9.77 -7.89 -12.30
C SER A 278 -8.77 -6.74 -12.36
N ILE A 279 -7.53 -7.03 -12.77
CA ILE A 279 -6.48 -6.00 -12.84
C ILE A 279 -6.01 -5.83 -14.27
N SER A 280 -6.18 -4.62 -14.80
CA SER A 280 -5.67 -4.19 -16.10
C SER A 280 -4.46 -3.27 -15.91
N ILE A 281 -3.30 -3.75 -16.31
CA ILE A 281 -2.03 -3.02 -16.21
C ILE A 281 -1.75 -2.38 -17.57
N VAL A 282 -1.64 -1.04 -17.62
CA VAL A 282 -1.30 -0.30 -18.83
C VAL A 282 0.09 0.31 -18.70
N VAL A 283 0.99 -0.06 -19.61
CA VAL A 283 2.37 0.43 -19.65
C VAL A 283 2.71 0.95 -21.05
N GLN A 284 3.67 1.85 -21.15
CA GLN A 284 4.13 2.36 -22.45
C GLN A 284 5.07 1.36 -23.14
N SER A 285 5.91 0.68 -22.37
CA SER A 285 6.80 -0.37 -22.84
C SER A 285 7.07 -1.40 -21.76
N LEU A 286 7.59 -2.57 -22.17
CA LEU A 286 8.06 -3.59 -21.23
C LEU A 286 9.29 -3.14 -20.46
N ASP A 287 10.09 -2.23 -21.03
CA ASP A 287 11.28 -1.66 -20.35
C ASP A 287 10.89 -0.94 -19.06
N GLN A 288 9.77 -0.22 -19.04
CA GLN A 288 9.26 0.44 -17.84
C GLN A 288 8.87 -0.56 -16.74
N LEU A 289 8.23 -1.67 -17.13
CA LEU A 289 7.83 -2.70 -16.18
C LEU A 289 9.04 -3.43 -15.60
N GLU A 290 10.04 -3.72 -16.44
CA GLU A 290 11.32 -4.32 -16.02
C GLU A 290 12.10 -3.39 -15.09
N ALA A 291 12.19 -2.10 -15.39
CA ALA A 291 12.86 -1.12 -14.53
C ALA A 291 12.24 -1.08 -13.13
N LEU A 292 10.90 -1.23 -13.03
CA LEU A 292 10.18 -1.19 -11.77
C LEU A 292 10.25 -2.51 -10.98
N TYR A 293 10.07 -3.66 -11.66
CA TYR A 293 9.93 -4.97 -11.01
C TYR A 293 11.13 -5.92 -11.22
N LYS A 294 12.17 -5.48 -11.97
CA LYS A 294 13.37 -6.26 -12.25
C LYS A 294 13.01 -7.69 -12.71
N ASP A 295 13.58 -8.72 -12.10
CA ASP A 295 13.37 -10.13 -12.48
C ASP A 295 11.90 -10.60 -12.36
N ASN A 296 11.07 -9.89 -11.60
CA ASN A 296 9.66 -10.26 -11.41
C ASN A 296 8.73 -9.79 -12.53
N TYR A 297 9.18 -8.95 -13.48
CA TYR A 297 8.31 -8.39 -14.53
C TYR A 297 7.76 -9.46 -15.47
N GLU A 298 8.51 -10.51 -15.76
CA GLU A 298 8.06 -11.63 -16.60
C GLU A 298 6.92 -12.41 -15.94
N ASN A 299 6.97 -12.59 -14.61
CA ASN A 299 5.90 -13.21 -13.85
C ASN A 299 4.61 -12.37 -13.88
N ILE A 300 4.73 -11.05 -13.83
CA ILE A 300 3.57 -10.14 -13.96
C ILE A 300 2.94 -10.30 -15.36
N ILE A 301 3.74 -10.30 -16.43
CA ILE A 301 3.25 -10.51 -17.80
C ILE A 301 2.63 -11.91 -17.94
N GLY A 302 3.25 -12.93 -17.35
CA GLY A 302 2.78 -14.32 -17.39
C GLY A 302 1.42 -14.52 -16.73
N ASN A 303 1.14 -13.76 -15.65
CA ASN A 303 -0.16 -13.78 -14.95
C ASN A 303 -1.27 -13.02 -15.70
N CYS A 304 -0.95 -12.24 -16.75
CA CYS A 304 -1.93 -11.59 -17.57
C CYS A 304 -2.40 -12.56 -18.68
N ASP A 305 -3.60 -13.13 -18.56
CA ASP A 305 -4.18 -14.04 -19.55
C ASP A 305 -4.45 -13.35 -20.91
N THR A 306 -4.71 -12.05 -20.87
CA THR A 306 -4.99 -11.23 -22.07
C THR A 306 -3.92 -10.14 -22.18
N LYS A 307 -3.34 -10.01 -23.37
CA LYS A 307 -2.34 -8.98 -23.70
C LYS A 307 -2.79 -8.20 -24.94
N LEU A 308 -2.94 -6.88 -24.76
CA LEU A 308 -3.38 -5.99 -25.81
C LEU A 308 -2.21 -5.09 -26.26
N PHE A 309 -1.90 -5.12 -27.56
CA PHE A 309 -0.91 -4.27 -28.19
C PHE A 309 -1.60 -3.20 -29.01
N LEU A 310 -1.42 -1.95 -28.62
CA LEU A 310 -2.01 -0.79 -29.30
C LEU A 310 -0.99 -0.02 -30.17
N GLY A 311 0.21 -0.59 -30.35
CA GLY A 311 1.34 0.02 -31.02
C GLY A 311 2.42 0.52 -30.06
N SER A 312 3.68 0.27 -30.37
CA SER A 312 4.84 0.71 -29.56
C SER A 312 6.06 0.88 -30.44
N SER A 313 6.92 1.85 -30.10
CA SER A 313 8.25 2.02 -30.70
C SER A 313 9.35 1.26 -29.96
N SER A 314 9.08 0.66 -28.80
CA SER A 314 10.04 -0.13 -28.05
C SER A 314 10.32 -1.46 -28.76
N LEU A 315 11.59 -1.69 -29.11
CA LEU A 315 12.04 -2.93 -29.75
C LEU A 315 11.73 -4.14 -28.86
N LYS A 316 12.03 -4.08 -27.57
CA LYS A 316 11.76 -5.15 -26.61
C LYS A 316 10.27 -5.53 -26.57
N THR A 317 9.39 -4.52 -26.59
CA THR A 317 7.95 -4.76 -26.64
C THR A 317 7.52 -5.43 -27.93
N CYS A 318 8.02 -4.96 -29.08
CA CYS A 318 7.72 -5.54 -30.39
C CYS A 318 8.27 -6.97 -30.52
N GLU A 319 9.48 -7.24 -30.05
CA GLU A 319 10.06 -8.59 -30.03
C GLU A 319 9.22 -9.56 -29.18
N TYR A 320 8.75 -9.12 -28.01
CA TYR A 320 7.88 -9.92 -27.17
C TYR A 320 6.60 -10.33 -27.92
N PHE A 321 5.92 -9.37 -28.59
CA PHE A 321 4.70 -9.65 -29.34
C PHE A 321 4.97 -10.51 -30.56
N GLN A 322 6.03 -10.27 -31.33
CA GLN A 322 6.45 -11.10 -32.46
C GLN A 322 6.64 -12.57 -32.03
N LYS A 323 7.44 -12.81 -30.98
CA LYS A 323 7.70 -14.16 -30.47
C LYS A 323 6.42 -14.82 -29.95
N SER A 324 5.54 -14.05 -29.27
CA SER A 324 4.28 -14.56 -28.71
C SER A 324 3.24 -14.89 -29.76
N MET A 325 3.24 -14.24 -30.91
CA MET A 325 2.36 -14.54 -32.05
C MET A 325 2.78 -15.81 -32.80
N GLY A 326 4.06 -16.13 -32.82
CA GLY A 326 4.60 -17.29 -33.50
C GLY A 326 4.72 -17.09 -35.03
N GLN A 327 4.81 -18.20 -35.73
CA GLN A 327 5.14 -18.24 -37.18
C GLN A 327 4.04 -18.91 -37.99
N THR A 328 3.96 -18.55 -39.27
CA THR A 328 3.15 -19.21 -40.29
C THR A 328 4.05 -19.74 -41.40
N THR A 329 3.57 -20.73 -42.13
CA THR A 329 4.27 -21.26 -43.31
C THR A 329 3.82 -20.53 -44.55
N ILE A 330 4.75 -19.94 -45.27
CA ILE A 330 4.52 -19.32 -46.57
C ILE A 330 5.10 -20.18 -47.70
N ASN A 331 4.45 -20.21 -48.85
CA ASN A 331 4.96 -20.84 -50.06
C ASN A 331 5.70 -19.80 -50.88
N ILE A 332 7.01 -19.98 -51.04
CA ILE A 332 7.84 -19.13 -51.90
C ILE A 332 7.92 -19.80 -53.26
N ARG A 333 7.56 -19.07 -54.30
CA ARG A 333 7.68 -19.50 -55.70
C ARG A 333 8.91 -18.84 -56.28
N ASN A 334 10.02 -19.60 -56.37
CA ASN A 334 11.22 -19.16 -57.09
C ASN A 334 11.13 -19.51 -58.55
N LYS A 335 11.19 -18.49 -59.38
CA LYS A 335 11.20 -18.65 -60.86
C LYS A 335 12.61 -18.35 -61.36
N SER A 336 13.31 -19.39 -61.80
CA SER A 336 14.62 -19.25 -62.43
C SER A 336 14.43 -19.31 -63.95
N VAL A 337 14.89 -18.29 -64.65
CA VAL A 337 14.87 -18.21 -66.13
C VAL A 337 16.32 -18.35 -66.61
N ASN A 338 16.68 -19.50 -67.21
CA ASN A 338 17.96 -19.65 -67.86
C ASN A 338 17.91 -18.88 -69.18
N LYS A 339 18.68 -17.80 -69.28
CA LYS A 339 18.96 -17.11 -70.52
C LYS A 339 20.23 -17.76 -71.11
N ASP A 340 20.05 -18.74 -72.02
CA ASP A 340 21.15 -19.16 -72.91
C ASP A 340 21.40 -18.11 -73.96
N LYS A 341 22.67 -17.95 -74.35
CA LYS A 341 23.13 -16.90 -75.24
C LYS A 341 22.73 -17.12 -76.70
N ASP A 342 22.09 -18.29 -76.99
CA ASP A 342 21.67 -18.61 -78.38
C ASP A 342 20.16 -18.44 -78.58
N GLU A 343 19.76 -17.53 -79.43
CA GLU A 343 18.40 -17.02 -79.65
C GLU A 343 17.39 -18.06 -80.15
N TRP A 344 17.77 -19.33 -80.30
CA TRP A 344 16.90 -20.36 -80.95
C TRP A 344 16.47 -21.51 -80.01
N GLN A 345 16.84 -21.53 -78.73
CA GLN A 345 16.38 -22.58 -77.85
C GLN A 345 15.33 -22.08 -76.84
N LYS A 346 14.27 -22.86 -76.65
CA LYS A 346 13.15 -22.58 -75.76
C LYS A 346 13.64 -22.22 -74.38
N GLN A 347 13.26 -21.04 -73.90
CA GLN A 347 13.51 -20.58 -72.55
C GLN A 347 13.00 -21.62 -71.54
N GLY A 348 13.88 -22.32 -70.88
CA GLY A 348 13.57 -23.22 -69.76
C GLY A 348 13.21 -22.42 -68.53
N VAL A 349 11.93 -22.39 -68.13
CA VAL A 349 11.47 -21.78 -66.88
C VAL A 349 11.38 -22.90 -65.85
N SER A 350 12.29 -22.89 -64.89
CA SER A 350 12.19 -23.75 -63.70
C SER A 350 11.43 -23.02 -62.61
N VAL A 351 10.36 -23.65 -62.11
CA VAL A 351 9.56 -23.13 -61.01
C VAL A 351 9.74 -24.08 -59.82
N SER A 352 10.41 -23.59 -58.78
CA SER A 352 10.57 -24.32 -57.50
C SER A 352 9.61 -23.71 -56.48
N MET A 353 8.83 -24.56 -55.82
CA MET A 353 8.01 -24.17 -54.64
C MET A 353 8.74 -24.59 -53.38
N GLN A 354 9.08 -23.63 -52.54
CA GLN A 354 9.71 -23.85 -51.23
C GLN A 354 8.78 -23.39 -50.12
N LYS A 355 8.61 -24.21 -49.08
CA LYS A 355 7.91 -23.81 -47.87
C LYS A 355 8.90 -23.17 -46.92
N GLN A 356 8.60 -21.97 -46.46
CA GLN A 356 9.43 -21.24 -45.49
C GLN A 356 8.58 -20.75 -44.33
N GLY A 357 9.13 -20.84 -43.11
CA GLY A 357 8.55 -20.22 -41.90
C GLY A 357 8.71 -18.69 -42.01
N ARG A 358 7.65 -17.95 -41.70
CA ARG A 358 7.66 -16.51 -41.55
C ARG A 358 6.94 -16.13 -40.27
N ASP A 359 7.46 -15.17 -39.52
CA ASP A 359 6.73 -14.60 -38.38
C ASP A 359 5.38 -14.05 -38.85
N LEU A 360 4.33 -14.25 -38.03
CA LEU A 360 2.99 -13.73 -38.35
C LEU A 360 3.01 -12.22 -38.59
N MET A 361 3.79 -11.49 -37.77
CA MET A 361 4.17 -10.11 -37.98
C MET A 361 5.63 -9.91 -37.59
N THR A 362 6.38 -9.18 -38.41
CA THR A 362 7.77 -8.81 -38.11
C THR A 362 7.80 -7.60 -37.19
N ILE A 363 8.95 -7.32 -36.53
CA ILE A 363 9.15 -6.14 -35.72
C ILE A 363 8.82 -4.86 -36.48
N ASP A 364 9.22 -4.79 -37.75
CA ASP A 364 8.99 -3.67 -38.61
C ASP A 364 7.49 -3.44 -38.91
N GLU A 365 6.74 -4.53 -39.13
CA GLU A 365 5.28 -4.48 -39.27
C GLU A 365 4.57 -4.06 -37.96
N LEU A 366 5.09 -4.48 -36.82
CA LEU A 366 4.56 -4.09 -35.51
C LEU A 366 4.82 -2.62 -35.18
N THR A 367 6.01 -2.12 -35.47
CA THR A 367 6.36 -0.70 -35.25
C THR A 367 5.56 0.24 -36.17
N ARG A 368 5.13 -0.25 -37.31
CA ARG A 368 4.31 0.48 -38.32
C ARG A 368 2.84 0.07 -38.30
N LEU A 369 2.34 -0.54 -37.20
CA LEU A 369 0.93 -0.92 -37.09
C LEU A 369 0.04 0.31 -37.30
N ASP A 370 -1.04 0.15 -38.09
CA ASP A 370 -2.01 1.22 -38.30
C ASP A 370 -2.52 1.79 -36.98
N PRO A 371 -2.58 3.11 -36.80
CA PRO A 371 -3.05 3.75 -35.56
C PRO A 371 -4.46 3.31 -35.14
N ASN A 372 -5.29 2.79 -36.04
CA ASN A 372 -6.63 2.28 -35.74
C ASN A 372 -6.67 0.76 -35.50
N GLU A 373 -5.55 0.07 -35.60
CA GLU A 373 -5.47 -1.38 -35.41
C GLU A 373 -4.82 -1.74 -34.07
N GLU A 374 -5.17 -2.91 -33.57
CA GLU A 374 -4.64 -3.49 -32.34
C GLU A 374 -4.41 -4.99 -32.52
N ILE A 375 -3.54 -5.55 -31.67
CA ILE A 375 -3.31 -6.99 -31.62
C ILE A 375 -3.68 -7.48 -30.23
N LEU A 376 -4.54 -8.50 -30.18
CA LEU A 376 -5.01 -9.13 -28.97
C LEU A 376 -4.46 -10.55 -28.89
N LEU A 377 -3.76 -10.85 -27.82
CA LEU A 377 -3.31 -12.18 -27.45
C LEU A 377 -4.12 -12.62 -26.23
N VAL A 378 -4.95 -13.63 -26.40
CA VAL A 378 -5.72 -14.26 -25.34
C VAL A 378 -5.18 -15.66 -25.14
N ARG A 379 -4.98 -16.07 -23.88
CA ARG A 379 -4.51 -17.41 -23.55
C ARG A 379 -5.37 -18.47 -24.25
N THR A 380 -4.73 -19.45 -24.86
CA THR A 380 -5.35 -20.55 -25.62
C THR A 380 -5.98 -20.16 -26.96
N LEU A 381 -6.05 -18.89 -27.34
CA LEU A 381 -6.57 -18.47 -28.64
C LEU A 381 -5.44 -18.08 -29.62
N LYS A 382 -5.74 -18.15 -30.91
CA LYS A 382 -4.86 -17.61 -31.93
C LYS A 382 -4.79 -16.08 -31.80
N PRO A 383 -3.66 -15.45 -32.19
CA PRO A 383 -3.55 -14.00 -32.21
C PRO A 383 -4.67 -13.36 -33.06
N ILE A 384 -5.26 -12.29 -32.53
CA ILE A 384 -6.36 -11.58 -33.19
C ILE A 384 -5.86 -10.17 -33.56
N LYS A 385 -5.93 -9.81 -34.81
CA LYS A 385 -5.76 -8.44 -35.28
C LYS A 385 -7.14 -7.80 -35.41
N ALA A 386 -7.38 -6.70 -34.70
CA ALA A 386 -8.68 -6.03 -34.61
C ALA A 386 -8.55 -4.52 -34.83
N LYS A 387 -9.68 -3.84 -34.98
CA LYS A 387 -9.76 -2.37 -34.96
C LYS A 387 -9.95 -1.88 -33.52
N LYS A 388 -9.25 -0.81 -33.17
CA LYS A 388 -9.36 -0.16 -31.84
C LYS A 388 -10.78 0.33 -31.56
N ALA A 389 -11.24 0.06 -30.33
CA ALA A 389 -12.55 0.46 -29.85
C ALA A 389 -12.55 1.92 -29.36
N TRP A 390 -12.40 2.89 -30.28
CA TRP A 390 -12.44 4.32 -29.95
C TRP A 390 -13.79 4.72 -29.38
N TYR A 391 -13.90 5.08 -28.08
CA TYR A 391 -15.17 5.41 -27.43
C TYR A 391 -15.98 6.48 -28.17
N PHE A 392 -15.30 7.47 -28.77
CA PHE A 392 -15.94 8.57 -29.51
C PHE A 392 -16.50 8.17 -30.88
N LYS A 393 -16.15 6.97 -31.41
CA LYS A 393 -16.76 6.42 -32.62
C LYS A 393 -18.07 5.66 -32.34
N TYR A 394 -18.34 5.33 -31.05
CA TYR A 394 -19.58 4.71 -30.61
C TYR A 394 -20.51 5.80 -30.07
N HIS A 395 -21.58 6.11 -30.80
CA HIS A 395 -22.49 7.21 -30.44
C HIS A 395 -22.96 7.22 -28.98
N PRO A 396 -23.46 6.11 -28.41
CA PRO A 396 -23.90 6.11 -27.03
C PRO A 396 -22.80 6.49 -26.03
N MET A 397 -21.59 5.94 -26.18
CA MET A 397 -20.47 6.23 -25.28
C MET A 397 -19.98 7.66 -25.42
N ARG A 398 -19.88 8.15 -26.66
CA ARG A 398 -19.46 9.53 -26.94
C ARG A 398 -20.42 10.55 -26.34
N ASP A 399 -21.71 10.32 -26.52
CA ASP A 399 -22.73 11.29 -26.13
C ASP A 399 -22.85 11.33 -24.58
N VAL A 400 -22.78 10.17 -23.93
CA VAL A 400 -22.69 10.06 -22.47
C VAL A 400 -21.45 10.76 -21.92
N ALA A 401 -20.26 10.50 -22.47
CA ALA A 401 -19.02 11.12 -22.01
C ALA A 401 -19.12 12.67 -22.09
N ARG A 402 -19.66 13.21 -23.19
CA ARG A 402 -19.83 14.66 -23.35
C ARG A 402 -20.88 15.27 -22.42
N GLN A 403 -21.97 14.56 -22.17
CA GLN A 403 -23.08 15.03 -21.34
C GLN A 403 -22.66 15.19 -19.88
N TYR A 404 -21.83 14.29 -19.35
CA TYR A 404 -21.44 14.22 -17.95
C TYR A 404 -20.03 14.71 -17.67
N GLU A 405 -19.35 15.30 -18.66
CA GLU A 405 -18.02 15.88 -18.48
C GLU A 405 -18.03 17.01 -17.45
N ILE A 406 -17.18 16.88 -16.46
CA ILE A 406 -16.99 17.92 -15.43
C ILE A 406 -16.02 18.98 -15.98
N LYS A 407 -16.53 20.18 -16.23
CA LYS A 407 -15.74 21.31 -16.74
C LYS A 407 -15.07 22.11 -15.62
N ASP A 408 -15.67 22.09 -14.43
CA ASP A 408 -15.21 22.83 -13.27
C ASP A 408 -14.66 21.89 -12.20
N LEU A 409 -13.36 21.99 -11.91
CA LEU A 409 -12.68 21.23 -10.87
C LEU A 409 -13.14 21.61 -9.45
N SER A 410 -13.87 22.74 -9.27
CA SER A 410 -14.46 23.11 -7.98
C SER A 410 -15.48 22.08 -7.45
N THR A 411 -15.94 21.17 -8.32
CA THR A 411 -16.79 20.03 -7.95
C THR A 411 -16.03 18.86 -7.32
N MET A 412 -14.71 18.91 -7.31
CA MET A 412 -13.88 17.92 -6.60
C MET A 412 -14.01 18.14 -5.08
N PRO A 413 -13.82 17.08 -4.27
CA PRO A 413 -13.76 17.24 -2.82
C PRO A 413 -12.67 18.24 -2.43
N LYS A 414 -12.96 19.11 -1.44
CA LYS A 414 -11.97 20.04 -0.88
C LYS A 414 -11.50 19.54 0.48
N THR A 415 -10.24 19.76 0.78
CA THR A 415 -9.63 19.36 2.05
C THR A 415 -9.57 20.46 3.10
N ASP A 416 -9.92 21.72 2.74
CA ASP A 416 -9.71 22.90 3.59
C ASP A 416 -10.57 22.96 4.87
N ASP A 417 -11.68 22.21 4.95
CA ASP A 417 -12.70 22.37 5.99
C ASP A 417 -12.46 21.51 7.24
N VAL A 418 -11.38 20.74 7.31
CA VAL A 418 -11.13 19.83 8.45
C VAL A 418 -9.91 20.27 9.24
N PRO A 419 -10.05 20.52 10.55
CA PRO A 419 -8.92 20.88 11.38
C PRO A 419 -7.91 19.71 11.42
N VAL A 420 -6.66 20.03 11.11
CA VAL A 420 -5.53 19.10 11.25
C VAL A 420 -5.21 18.97 12.75
N LYS A 421 -5.39 17.77 13.30
CA LYS A 421 -5.03 17.46 14.68
C LYS A 421 -3.79 16.59 14.69
N ILE A 422 -2.73 17.10 15.31
CA ILE A 422 -1.44 16.42 15.42
C ILE A 422 -1.03 16.46 16.90
N MET A 423 -0.51 15.37 17.43
CA MET A 423 -0.05 15.26 18.80
C MET A 423 1.04 16.30 19.11
N ASP A 424 0.84 17.10 20.16
CA ASP A 424 1.93 17.81 20.84
C ASP A 424 2.50 16.90 21.95
N VAL A 425 3.71 16.42 21.73
CA VAL A 425 4.36 15.44 22.61
C VAL A 425 4.58 15.99 24.01
N ARG A 426 4.99 17.25 24.14
CA ARG A 426 5.27 17.86 25.43
C ARG A 426 3.99 18.12 26.23
N GLU A 427 2.97 18.59 25.56
CA GLU A 427 1.64 18.78 26.18
C GLU A 427 1.04 17.44 26.62
N HIS A 428 1.15 16.41 25.78
CA HIS A 428 0.68 15.06 26.08
C HIS A 428 1.34 14.51 27.37
N ILE A 429 2.68 14.53 27.44
CA ILE A 429 3.43 14.06 28.61
C ILE A 429 3.04 14.88 29.85
N ALA A 430 3.01 16.22 29.74
CA ALA A 430 2.65 17.08 30.86
C ALA A 430 1.22 16.80 31.39
N LYS A 431 0.26 16.54 30.50
CA LYS A 431 -1.11 16.17 30.85
C LYS A 431 -1.14 14.84 31.61
N ARG A 432 -0.38 13.85 31.16
CA ARG A 432 -0.30 12.54 31.83
C ARG A 432 0.35 12.62 33.19
N GLU A 433 1.43 13.37 33.31
CA GLU A 433 2.09 13.60 34.62
C GLU A 433 1.15 14.29 35.60
N ARG A 434 0.32 15.24 35.16
CA ARG A 434 -0.73 15.86 36.00
C ARG A 434 -1.77 14.85 36.44
N MET A 435 -2.31 14.07 35.51
CA MET A 435 -3.29 13.03 35.86
C MET A 435 -2.75 11.97 36.81
N ALA A 436 -1.48 11.59 36.66
CA ALA A 436 -0.81 10.64 37.57
C ALA A 436 -0.67 11.25 39.00
N LYS A 437 -0.27 12.53 39.09
CA LYS A 437 -0.20 13.24 40.37
C LYS A 437 -1.58 13.38 41.04
N GLU A 438 -2.61 13.71 40.30
CA GLU A 438 -3.99 13.82 40.82
C GLU A 438 -4.50 12.46 41.29
N ARG A 439 -4.23 11.36 40.58
CA ARG A 439 -4.54 10.01 41.04
C ARG A 439 -3.79 9.65 42.34
N MET A 440 -2.50 9.93 42.43
CA MET A 440 -1.74 9.70 43.67
C MET A 440 -2.26 10.52 44.82
N GLN A 441 -2.74 11.75 44.62
CA GLN A 441 -3.35 12.57 45.66
C GLN A 441 -4.72 12.05 46.08
N SER A 442 -5.51 11.47 45.17
CA SER A 442 -6.79 10.85 45.49
C SER A 442 -6.69 9.52 46.24
N PHE A 443 -5.52 8.86 46.17
CA PHE A 443 -5.19 7.63 46.93
C PHE A 443 -4.50 7.89 48.26
N LYS A 444 -4.30 9.14 48.69
CA LYS A 444 -3.95 9.37 50.10
C LYS A 444 -5.13 8.93 50.94
N GLU A 445 -4.92 7.83 51.68
CA GLU A 445 -5.85 7.33 52.68
C GLU A 445 -6.29 8.48 53.60
N PRO A 446 -7.58 8.53 54.00
CA PRO A 446 -7.99 9.44 55.05
C PRO A 446 -7.10 9.15 56.27
N GLU A 447 -6.47 10.19 56.82
CA GLU A 447 -5.82 10.08 58.12
C GLU A 447 -6.82 9.45 59.10
N ILE A 448 -6.56 8.18 59.45
CA ILE A 448 -7.32 7.53 60.50
C ILE A 448 -6.89 8.29 61.79
N GLU A 449 -7.72 9.24 62.26
CA GLU A 449 -7.60 9.76 63.59
C GLU A 449 -7.69 8.56 64.56
N ILE A 450 -6.53 8.14 65.08
CA ILE A 450 -6.48 7.16 66.16
C ILE A 450 -7.04 7.88 67.35
N PRO A 451 -8.22 7.46 67.94
CA PRO A 451 -8.73 8.13 69.13
C PRO A 451 -7.73 7.94 70.26
N GLU A 452 -7.37 9.07 70.90
CA GLU A 452 -6.56 9.04 72.12
C GLU A 452 -7.19 8.08 73.15
N ILE A 453 -6.54 6.95 73.41
CA ILE A 453 -6.88 6.02 74.53
C ILE A 453 -6.50 6.72 75.79
N LYS A 454 -7.49 7.27 76.54
CA LYS A 454 -7.32 7.73 77.90
C LYS A 454 -6.89 6.56 78.73
N GLU A 455 -5.67 6.63 79.28
CA GLU A 455 -5.14 5.63 80.23
C GLU A 455 -5.95 5.65 81.53
N GLU A 456 -6.65 4.56 81.81
CA GLU A 456 -7.13 4.27 83.19
C GLU A 456 -5.99 3.67 84.07
N PRO A 457 -5.97 3.97 85.38
CA PRO A 457 -4.84 3.65 86.26
C PRO A 457 -4.67 2.14 86.44
N LYS A 458 -3.43 1.67 86.36
CA LYS A 458 -2.96 0.29 86.57
C LYS A 458 -3.25 -0.21 87.93
N LYS A 459 -4.04 -1.29 88.10
CA LYS A 459 -4.04 -2.18 89.24
C LYS A 459 -2.82 -3.12 89.17
N ILE A 460 -2.03 -3.08 90.21
CA ILE A 460 -0.85 -3.91 90.39
C ILE A 460 -1.31 -5.35 90.71
N ILE A 461 -0.85 -6.33 89.91
CA ILE A 461 -0.95 -7.77 90.18
C ILE A 461 0.46 -8.37 90.08
N PRO A 462 0.84 -9.29 90.99
CA PRO A 462 2.23 -9.68 91.27
C PRO A 462 2.79 -10.62 90.15
N LYS A 463 4.10 -10.54 89.99
CA LYS A 463 4.93 -11.42 89.21
C LYS A 463 4.73 -12.90 89.49
N ASN A 464 4.45 -13.70 88.47
CA ASN A 464 4.80 -15.10 88.50
C ASN A 464 5.67 -15.41 87.27
N GLU A 465 6.81 -15.98 87.51
CA GLU A 465 7.79 -16.48 86.59
C GLU A 465 7.24 -17.72 85.84
N ASN A 466 7.65 -17.87 84.60
CA ASN A 466 7.59 -19.01 83.67
C ASN A 466 6.62 -18.89 82.53
N THR A 467 7.16 -18.52 81.39
CA THR A 467 6.85 -19.16 80.12
C THR A 467 7.87 -18.71 79.04
N ASN A 468 8.99 -19.41 78.98
CA ASN A 468 9.78 -19.59 77.76
C ASN A 468 9.32 -20.88 77.06
N SER A 469 8.29 -20.89 76.24
CA SER A 469 8.00 -22.07 75.40
C SER A 469 7.06 -21.81 74.19
N THR A 470 6.57 -20.59 73.99
CA THR A 470 5.53 -20.38 72.91
C THR A 470 6.03 -19.80 71.59
N THR A 471 7.28 -19.35 71.51
CA THR A 471 7.86 -18.83 70.29
C THR A 471 8.59 -19.89 69.46
N LEU A 472 9.05 -20.95 70.04
CA LEU A 472 9.72 -22.07 69.35
C LEU A 472 8.71 -23.01 68.66
N ASP A 473 7.51 -23.17 69.24
CA ASP A 473 6.45 -24.00 68.63
C ASP A 473 5.82 -23.39 67.43
N LEU A 474 5.69 -22.06 67.37
CA LEU A 474 5.12 -21.37 66.17
C LEU A 474 6.07 -21.37 64.99
N GLN A 475 7.39 -21.33 65.21
CA GLN A 475 8.36 -21.42 64.16
C GLN A 475 8.42 -22.85 63.56
N ALA A 476 8.35 -23.88 64.37
CA ALA A 476 8.31 -25.27 63.95
C ALA A 476 7.03 -25.62 63.18
N GLU A 477 5.90 -25.00 63.53
CA GLU A 477 4.61 -25.19 62.84
C GLU A 477 4.57 -24.46 61.48
N LEU A 478 5.24 -23.30 61.36
CA LEU A 478 5.41 -22.56 60.11
C LEU A 478 6.36 -23.25 59.12
N GLU A 479 7.48 -23.81 59.62
CA GLU A 479 8.41 -24.60 58.79
C GLU A 479 7.73 -25.88 58.29
N LYS A 480 6.95 -26.57 59.11
CA LYS A 480 6.23 -27.77 58.71
C LYS A 480 5.14 -27.48 57.64
N LYS A 481 4.44 -26.37 57.74
CA LYS A 481 3.48 -25.94 56.72
C LYS A 481 4.16 -25.46 55.44
N PHE A 482 5.34 -24.90 55.51
CA PHE A 482 6.11 -24.48 54.35
C PHE A 482 6.63 -25.71 53.57
N ASP A 483 7.11 -26.74 54.28
CA ASP A 483 7.54 -28.00 53.64
C ASP A 483 6.39 -28.82 53.07
N GLU A 484 5.19 -28.76 53.64
CA GLU A 484 3.96 -29.37 53.10
C GLU A 484 3.45 -28.67 51.84
N LEU A 485 3.69 -27.37 51.67
CA LEU A 485 3.22 -26.58 50.52
C LEU A 485 4.23 -26.49 49.40
N PHE A 486 5.51 -26.62 49.69
CA PHE A 486 6.59 -26.37 48.70
C PHE A 486 7.71 -27.45 48.68
N GLY A 487 7.56 -28.52 49.49
CA GLY A 487 8.50 -29.63 49.51
C GLY A 487 8.27 -30.64 48.36
N ASP A 488 9.37 -30.94 47.63
CA ASP A 488 9.59 -31.92 46.60
C ASP A 488 9.31 -31.51 45.15
N SER A 489 10.30 -30.83 44.60
CA SER A 489 10.64 -30.99 43.17
C SER A 489 12.13 -31.32 42.99
N SER A 490 12.54 -32.52 43.49
CA SER A 490 13.79 -33.16 43.06
C SER A 490 13.53 -34.65 42.89
N ASN A 491 13.01 -34.99 41.66
CA ASN A 491 13.26 -36.23 40.95
C ASN A 491 12.32 -36.33 39.74
N HIS A 492 12.80 -35.88 38.58
CA HIS A 492 12.89 -36.66 37.32
C HIS A 492 13.46 -35.75 36.24
#